data_0fc0d1a456c9781c0f7d2db26e8bde59
#
_entry.id   0fc0d1a456c9781c0f7d2db26e8bde59
#
_cell.length_a   1.000
_cell.length_b   1.000
_cell.length_c   1.000
_cell.angle_alpha   90.00
_cell.angle_beta   90.00
_cell.angle_gamma   90.00
#
_symmetry.space_group_name_H-M   'P 1'
#
loop_
_entity.id
_entity.type
_entity.pdbx_description
1 polymer ?
#
loop_
_entity_poly.entity_id
_entity_poly.type
_entity_poly.pdbx_seq_one_letter_code
_entity_poly.pdbx_strand_id
1 'polypeptide(L)'
;IFKEYLDLPSQTQEVIKGGWFRTGDIGRVDEDGFLYIEGRLSRFSKIAGEMVPHETVESHINKALSYDSEDEKKIAVIGIPDEAKGEALVLLSTEEMGDESVKSLRQKLLDLGVAALWIPKKIIKVDSIPSLASGKLDIKGCEDLAKNH
;
A
#
# COMPACT_ATOMS: atom_id res chain seq x y z
N ILE A 1 17.40 13.49 -18.24
CA ILE A 1 17.57 12.04 -18.04
C ILE A 1 18.42 11.84 -16.79
N PHE A 2 17.95 11.00 -15.88
CA PHE A 2 18.66 10.61 -14.66
C PHE A 2 19.98 9.91 -15.02
N LYS A 3 21.10 10.33 -14.44
CA LYS A 3 22.41 9.73 -14.67
C LYS A 3 22.85 8.87 -13.48
N GLU A 4 22.76 9.42 -12.28
CA GLU A 4 23.20 8.75 -11.06
C GLU A 4 22.61 9.45 -9.81
N TYR A 5 22.63 8.79 -8.67
CA TYR A 5 22.44 9.41 -7.37
C TYR A 5 23.76 10.00 -6.90
N LEU A 6 23.74 11.26 -6.47
CA LEU A 6 24.93 11.96 -5.99
C LEU A 6 25.53 11.22 -4.79
N ASP A 7 26.82 10.89 -4.88
CA ASP A 7 27.60 10.18 -3.85
C ASP A 7 27.03 8.82 -3.38
N LEU A 8 26.15 8.20 -4.19
CA LEU A 8 25.50 6.92 -3.88
C LEU A 8 25.65 5.89 -5.03
N PRO A 9 26.90 5.46 -5.33
CA PRO A 9 27.15 4.58 -6.48
C PRO A 9 26.47 3.22 -6.36
N SER A 10 26.38 2.65 -5.16
CA SER A 10 25.71 1.37 -4.94
C SER A 10 24.23 1.44 -5.27
N GLN A 11 23.52 2.47 -4.83
CA GLN A 11 22.12 2.69 -5.14
C GLN A 11 21.92 2.97 -6.64
N THR A 12 22.84 3.68 -7.27
CA THR A 12 22.80 3.90 -8.72
C THR A 12 22.89 2.58 -9.49
N GLN A 13 23.80 1.68 -9.10
CA GLN A 13 23.94 0.36 -9.73
C GLN A 13 22.72 -0.56 -9.52
N GLU A 14 21.98 -0.39 -8.43
CA GLU A 14 20.75 -1.14 -8.18
C GLU A 14 19.62 -0.75 -9.14
N VAL A 15 19.52 0.54 -9.47
CA VAL A 15 18.41 1.07 -10.27
C VAL A 15 18.74 1.23 -11.76
N ILE A 16 20.02 1.32 -12.13
CA ILE A 16 20.45 1.37 -13.54
C ILE A 16 21.13 0.06 -13.91
N LYS A 17 20.48 -0.71 -14.80
CA LYS A 17 21.00 -1.99 -15.30
C LYS A 17 20.91 -2.04 -16.82
N GLY A 18 22.05 -2.26 -17.48
CA GLY A 18 22.08 -2.38 -18.94
C GLY A 18 21.56 -1.16 -19.69
N GLY A 19 21.73 0.05 -19.13
CA GLY A 19 21.22 1.30 -19.71
C GLY A 19 19.75 1.61 -19.41
N TRP A 20 19.06 0.73 -18.66
CA TRP A 20 17.67 0.94 -18.24
C TRP A 20 17.59 1.42 -16.79
N PHE A 21 16.73 2.40 -16.55
CA PHE A 21 16.40 2.89 -15.22
C PHE A 21 15.15 2.19 -14.68
N ARG A 22 15.29 1.51 -13.53
CA ARG A 22 14.18 0.89 -12.82
C ARG A 22 13.43 1.95 -12.01
N THR A 23 12.26 2.36 -12.47
CA THR A 23 11.46 3.41 -11.83
C THR A 23 10.81 2.96 -10.53
N GLY A 24 10.55 1.68 -10.35
CA GLY A 24 9.74 1.13 -9.27
C GLY A 24 8.24 1.29 -9.48
N ASP A 25 7.83 1.71 -10.68
CA ASP A 25 6.43 1.78 -11.05
C ASP A 25 5.96 0.46 -11.67
N ILE A 26 4.68 0.14 -11.49
CA ILE A 26 3.96 -0.93 -12.18
C ILE A 26 3.11 -0.29 -13.26
N GLY A 27 3.19 -0.83 -14.45
CA GLY A 27 2.38 -0.38 -15.58
C GLY A 27 1.92 -1.56 -16.42
N ARG A 28 0.90 -1.32 -17.22
CA ARG A 28 0.42 -2.26 -18.23
C ARG A 28 0.38 -1.57 -19.58
N VAL A 29 0.59 -2.34 -20.63
CA VAL A 29 0.46 -1.90 -22.01
C VAL A 29 -0.79 -2.54 -22.59
N ASP A 30 -1.64 -1.75 -23.26
CA ASP A 30 -2.81 -2.29 -23.98
C ASP A 30 -2.45 -2.80 -25.39
N GLU A 31 -3.47 -3.29 -26.12
CA GLU A 31 -3.32 -3.84 -27.47
C GLU A 31 -2.88 -2.78 -28.49
N ASP A 32 -3.17 -1.50 -28.24
CA ASP A 32 -2.78 -0.37 -29.10
C ASP A 32 -1.39 0.18 -28.75
N GLY A 33 -0.74 -0.35 -27.69
CA GLY A 33 0.61 0.03 -27.27
C GLY A 33 0.65 1.21 -26.29
N PHE A 34 -0.48 1.67 -25.74
CA PHE A 34 -0.50 2.71 -24.70
C PHE A 34 -0.06 2.13 -23.35
N LEU A 35 0.83 2.89 -22.69
CA LEU A 35 1.32 2.56 -21.34
C LEU A 35 0.45 3.24 -20.27
N TYR A 36 -0.11 2.44 -19.38
CA TYR A 36 -0.86 2.89 -18.20
C TYR A 36 -0.04 2.63 -16.95
N ILE A 37 0.17 3.64 -16.11
CA ILE A 37 0.82 3.49 -14.81
C ILE A 37 -0.25 3.11 -13.79
N GLU A 38 -0.10 1.95 -13.16
CA GLU A 38 -1.05 1.39 -12.20
C GLU A 38 -0.66 1.67 -10.74
N GLY A 39 0.60 2.05 -10.49
CA GLY A 39 1.06 2.45 -9.16
C GLY A 39 2.53 2.16 -8.91
N ARG A 40 2.93 2.30 -7.65
CA ARG A 40 4.29 2.01 -7.16
C ARG A 40 4.40 0.57 -6.69
N LEU A 41 5.48 -0.12 -7.07
CA LEU A 41 5.74 -1.51 -6.64
C LEU A 41 5.70 -1.67 -5.11
N SER A 42 6.19 -0.68 -4.37
CA SER A 42 6.14 -0.63 -2.90
C SER A 42 4.73 -0.46 -2.32
N ARG A 43 3.74 -0.22 -3.16
CA ARG A 43 2.31 -0.08 -2.79
C ARG A 43 1.47 -1.25 -3.27
N PHE A 44 2.12 -2.41 -3.49
CA PHE A 44 1.46 -3.67 -3.81
C PHE A 44 1.93 -4.75 -2.86
N SER A 45 1.06 -5.68 -2.55
CA SER A 45 1.39 -6.95 -1.88
C SER A 45 1.05 -8.12 -2.78
N LYS A 46 1.91 -9.14 -2.76
CA LYS A 46 1.64 -10.40 -3.47
C LYS A 46 1.03 -11.42 -2.51
N ILE A 47 -0.30 -11.53 -2.53
CA ILE A 47 -1.06 -12.37 -1.61
C ILE A 47 -1.62 -13.59 -2.36
N ALA A 48 -1.20 -14.78 -1.98
CA ALA A 48 -1.59 -16.04 -2.64
C ALA A 48 -1.42 -16.00 -4.18
N GLY A 49 -0.39 -15.28 -4.67
CA GLY A 49 -0.12 -15.12 -6.10
C GLY A 49 -0.77 -13.91 -6.78
N GLU A 50 -1.71 -13.26 -6.14
CA GLU A 50 -2.40 -12.08 -6.65
C GLU A 50 -1.70 -10.79 -6.22
N MET A 51 -1.56 -9.83 -7.15
CA MET A 51 -1.01 -8.50 -6.89
C MET A 51 -2.11 -7.56 -6.40
N VAL A 52 -2.04 -7.19 -5.13
CA VAL A 52 -3.07 -6.38 -4.46
C VAL A 52 -2.57 -4.94 -4.28
N PRO A 53 -3.17 -3.95 -4.97
CA PRO A 53 -2.79 -2.55 -4.85
C PRO A 53 -3.32 -1.95 -3.55
N HIS A 54 -2.43 -1.46 -2.67
CA HIS A 54 -2.79 -0.92 -1.37
C HIS A 54 -3.69 0.31 -1.48
N GLU A 55 -3.44 1.20 -2.46
CA GLU A 55 -4.24 2.42 -2.66
C GLU A 55 -5.68 2.12 -3.05
N THR A 56 -5.91 1.07 -3.82
CA THR A 56 -7.26 0.61 -4.15
C THR A 56 -7.99 0.11 -2.90
N VAL A 57 -7.30 -0.66 -2.05
CA VAL A 57 -7.86 -1.13 -0.78
C VAL A 57 -8.17 0.05 0.14
N GLU A 58 -7.24 1.03 0.28
CA GLU A 58 -7.45 2.26 1.05
C GLU A 58 -8.67 3.05 0.55
N SER A 59 -8.85 3.16 -0.77
CA SER A 59 -10.01 3.84 -1.38
C SER A 59 -11.33 3.16 -0.98
N HIS A 60 -11.39 1.83 -1.02
CA HIS A 60 -12.58 1.10 -0.58
C HIS A 60 -12.85 1.25 0.92
N ILE A 61 -11.80 1.25 1.76
CA ILE A 61 -11.93 1.44 3.20
C ILE A 61 -12.42 2.86 3.51
N ASN A 62 -11.84 3.90 2.87
CA ASN A 62 -12.28 5.29 3.03
C ASN A 62 -13.76 5.43 2.67
N LYS A 63 -14.19 4.83 1.56
CA LYS A 63 -15.60 4.83 1.17
C LYS A 63 -16.49 4.11 2.20
N ALA A 64 -16.07 2.95 2.71
CA ALA A 64 -16.81 2.20 3.70
C ALA A 64 -16.94 2.92 5.06
N LEU A 65 -15.92 3.72 5.41
CA LEU A 65 -15.87 4.51 6.65
C LEU A 65 -16.40 5.95 6.47
N SER A 66 -16.74 6.36 5.25
CA SER A 66 -17.16 7.73 4.90
C SER A 66 -16.10 8.78 5.27
N TYR A 67 -14.81 8.44 5.08
CA TYR A 67 -13.74 9.41 5.24
C TYR A 67 -13.61 10.25 3.97
N ASP A 68 -13.57 11.58 4.12
CA ASP A 68 -13.31 12.48 3.01
C ASP A 68 -11.83 12.44 2.62
N SER A 69 -11.57 12.52 1.32
CA SER A 69 -10.20 12.48 0.78
C SER A 69 -9.38 13.75 1.07
N GLU A 70 -10.01 14.82 1.54
CA GLU A 70 -9.39 16.12 1.84
C GLU A 70 -8.89 16.20 3.29
N ASP A 71 -9.33 15.29 4.16
CA ASP A 71 -8.88 15.21 5.53
C ASP A 71 -7.46 14.65 5.64
N GLU A 72 -6.79 14.96 6.77
CA GLU A 72 -5.53 14.35 7.16
C GLU A 72 -5.60 12.82 7.00
N LYS A 73 -4.55 12.22 6.47
CA LYS A 73 -4.51 10.79 6.16
C LYS A 73 -4.74 9.95 7.41
N LYS A 74 -5.93 9.37 7.53
CA LYS A 74 -6.37 8.62 8.72
C LYS A 74 -6.01 7.15 8.69
N ILE A 75 -5.72 6.61 7.49
CA ILE A 75 -5.44 5.20 7.29
C ILE A 75 -4.25 4.97 6.35
N ALA A 76 -3.58 3.83 6.51
CA ALA A 76 -2.64 3.29 5.54
C ALA A 76 -2.73 1.76 5.51
N VAL A 77 -2.68 1.18 4.31
CA VAL A 77 -2.63 -0.27 4.11
C VAL A 77 -1.19 -0.68 3.82
N ILE A 78 -0.70 -1.68 4.53
CA ILE A 78 0.67 -2.20 4.45
C ILE A 78 0.64 -3.71 4.31
N GLY A 79 1.53 -4.26 3.48
CA GLY A 79 1.79 -5.69 3.40
C GLY A 79 2.79 -6.13 4.48
N ILE A 80 2.51 -7.24 5.13
CA ILE A 80 3.43 -7.91 6.04
C ILE A 80 3.63 -9.37 5.60
N PRO A 81 4.77 -10.00 5.91
CA PRO A 81 4.95 -11.42 5.63
C PRO A 81 3.87 -12.29 6.28
N ASP A 82 3.36 -13.28 5.55
CA ASP A 82 2.40 -14.28 6.01
C ASP A 82 2.83 -15.66 5.50
N GLU A 83 3.00 -16.63 6.41
CA GLU A 83 3.52 -17.95 6.07
C GLU A 83 2.64 -18.72 5.09
N ALA A 84 1.32 -18.52 5.14
CA ALA A 84 0.38 -19.28 4.31
C ALA A 84 0.16 -18.66 2.93
N LYS A 85 0.27 -17.31 2.80
CA LYS A 85 -0.13 -16.58 1.60
C LYS A 85 1.01 -15.75 1.01
N GLY A 86 2.22 -15.81 1.56
CA GLY A 86 3.35 -14.96 1.24
C GLY A 86 3.28 -13.62 1.93
N GLU A 87 2.20 -12.88 1.73
CA GLU A 87 1.91 -11.62 2.41
C GLU A 87 0.46 -11.55 2.87
N ALA A 88 0.20 -10.68 3.85
CA ALA A 88 -1.13 -10.30 4.30
C ALA A 88 -1.21 -8.78 4.49
N LEU A 89 -2.39 -8.20 4.32
CA LEU A 89 -2.60 -6.77 4.54
C LEU A 89 -2.87 -6.47 6.02
N VAL A 90 -2.30 -5.37 6.47
CA VAL A 90 -2.57 -4.72 7.76
C VAL A 90 -3.06 -3.31 7.49
N LEU A 91 -4.09 -2.90 8.20
CA LEU A 91 -4.59 -1.53 8.21
C LEU A 91 -4.01 -0.80 9.43
N LEU A 92 -3.26 0.26 9.20
CA LEU A 92 -2.96 1.27 10.21
C LEU A 92 -4.10 2.27 10.23
N SER A 93 -4.59 2.63 11.42
CA SER A 93 -5.67 3.60 11.59
C SER A 93 -5.37 4.55 12.73
N THR A 94 -5.64 5.84 12.54
CA THR A 94 -5.56 6.84 13.62
C THR A 94 -6.81 6.81 14.51
N GLU A 95 -7.87 6.15 14.08
CA GLU A 95 -9.08 5.95 14.88
C GLU A 95 -9.09 4.55 15.48
N GLU A 96 -9.53 4.47 16.73
CA GLU A 96 -9.70 3.19 17.40
C GLU A 96 -10.94 2.47 16.87
N MET A 97 -10.77 1.20 16.48
CA MET A 97 -11.85 0.36 15.99
C MET A 97 -12.05 -0.82 16.94
N GLY A 98 -13.15 -0.83 17.65
CA GLY A 98 -13.56 -1.99 18.45
C GLY A 98 -13.98 -3.18 17.57
N ASP A 99 -14.11 -4.37 18.16
CA ASP A 99 -14.41 -5.63 17.43
C ASP A 99 -15.66 -5.54 16.53
N GLU A 100 -16.70 -4.87 16.98
CA GLU A 100 -17.92 -4.65 16.18
C GLU A 100 -17.65 -3.77 14.95
N SER A 101 -16.83 -2.72 15.10
CA SER A 101 -16.44 -1.84 14.00
C SER A 101 -15.60 -2.59 12.96
N VAL A 102 -14.70 -3.46 13.40
CA VAL A 102 -13.86 -4.33 12.53
C VAL A 102 -14.74 -5.29 11.73
N LYS A 103 -15.70 -5.95 12.39
CA LYS A 103 -16.66 -6.85 11.70
C LYS A 103 -17.53 -6.09 10.72
N SER A 104 -18.05 -4.93 11.10
CA SER A 104 -18.86 -4.05 10.25
C SER A 104 -18.07 -3.58 9.02
N LEU A 105 -16.81 -3.13 9.21
CA LEU A 105 -15.93 -2.75 8.11
C LEU A 105 -15.72 -3.91 7.14
N ARG A 106 -15.42 -5.09 7.66
CA ARG A 106 -15.25 -6.30 6.83
C ARG A 106 -16.48 -6.58 5.98
N GLN A 107 -17.68 -6.54 6.60
CA GLN A 107 -18.94 -6.77 5.88
C GLN A 107 -19.18 -5.71 4.81
N LYS A 108 -19.00 -4.44 5.13
CA LYS A 108 -19.12 -3.34 4.16
C LYS A 108 -18.18 -3.48 2.96
N LEU A 109 -16.94 -3.94 3.18
CA LEU A 109 -15.99 -4.18 2.09
C LEU A 109 -16.45 -5.33 1.20
N LEU A 110 -16.95 -6.41 1.77
CA LEU A 110 -17.54 -7.53 1.01
C LEU A 110 -18.76 -7.08 0.19
N ASP A 111 -19.64 -6.28 0.78
CA ASP A 111 -20.84 -5.72 0.11
C ASP A 111 -20.46 -4.76 -1.04
N LEU A 112 -19.32 -4.09 -0.94
CA LEU A 112 -18.72 -3.28 -2.01
C LEU A 112 -18.03 -4.12 -3.10
N GLY A 113 -18.05 -5.47 -2.98
CA GLY A 113 -17.45 -6.37 -3.96
C GLY A 113 -15.93 -6.53 -3.81
N VAL A 114 -15.35 -6.08 -2.70
CA VAL A 114 -13.92 -6.27 -2.43
C VAL A 114 -13.65 -7.75 -2.15
N ALA A 115 -12.71 -8.34 -2.88
CA ALA A 115 -12.33 -9.73 -2.67
C ALA A 115 -11.85 -9.96 -1.23
N ALA A 116 -12.27 -11.08 -0.61
CA ALA A 116 -11.90 -11.38 0.78
C ALA A 116 -10.38 -11.40 1.03
N LEU A 117 -9.60 -11.66 -0.01
CA LEU A 117 -8.13 -11.66 0.01
C LEU A 117 -7.54 -10.24 0.19
N TRP A 118 -8.26 -9.22 -0.26
CA TRP A 118 -7.86 -7.81 -0.18
C TRP A 118 -8.25 -7.15 1.14
N ILE A 119 -9.02 -7.85 1.99
CA ILE A 119 -9.45 -7.30 3.27
C ILE A 119 -8.30 -7.44 4.28
N PRO A 120 -7.89 -6.35 4.95
CA PRO A 120 -6.84 -6.40 5.95
C PRO A 120 -7.14 -7.45 7.04
N LYS A 121 -6.11 -8.27 7.37
CA LYS A 121 -6.18 -9.32 8.38
C LYS A 121 -6.19 -8.74 9.80
N LYS A 122 -5.54 -7.59 9.97
CA LYS A 122 -5.35 -6.92 11.26
C LYS A 122 -5.55 -5.42 11.09
N ILE A 123 -6.10 -4.78 12.11
CA ILE A 123 -6.16 -3.32 12.23
C ILE A 123 -5.31 -2.92 13.42
N ILE A 124 -4.43 -1.94 13.25
CA ILE A 124 -3.52 -1.43 14.26
C ILE A 124 -3.83 0.05 14.47
N LYS A 125 -4.15 0.42 15.70
CA LYS A 125 -4.27 1.81 16.12
C LYS A 125 -2.88 2.45 16.18
N VAL A 126 -2.75 3.62 15.57
CA VAL A 126 -1.54 4.45 15.61
C VAL A 126 -1.92 5.89 15.94
N ASP A 127 -0.99 6.64 16.51
CA ASP A 127 -1.25 8.07 16.85
C ASP A 127 -1.32 8.94 15.58
N SER A 128 -0.50 8.62 14.58
CA SER A 128 -0.50 9.27 13.27
C SER A 128 0.01 8.33 12.19
N ILE A 129 -0.41 8.55 10.95
CA ILE A 129 0.14 7.84 9.80
C ILE A 129 1.50 8.44 9.44
N PRO A 130 2.60 7.65 9.47
CA PRO A 130 3.93 8.13 9.14
C PRO A 130 3.99 8.79 7.77
N SER A 131 4.54 9.99 7.71
CA SER A 131 4.67 10.78 6.49
C SER A 131 6.05 11.41 6.39
N LEU A 132 6.58 11.46 5.17
CA LEU A 132 7.83 12.15 4.87
C LEU A 132 7.64 13.67 4.91
N ALA A 133 8.72 14.43 5.03
CA ALA A 133 8.68 15.89 4.97
C ALA A 133 8.02 16.47 3.70
N SER A 134 7.95 15.67 2.64
CA SER A 134 7.25 15.99 1.38
C SER A 134 5.73 15.77 1.42
N GLY A 135 5.16 15.34 2.56
CA GLY A 135 3.76 14.96 2.70
C GLY A 135 3.39 13.57 2.13
N LYS A 136 4.36 12.85 1.53
CA LYS A 136 4.13 11.49 1.03
C LYS A 136 4.18 10.49 2.18
N LEU A 137 3.44 9.37 2.02
CA LEU A 137 3.47 8.26 2.96
C LEU A 137 4.91 7.74 3.17
N ASP A 138 5.33 7.66 4.42
CA ASP A 138 6.56 6.95 4.80
C ASP A 138 6.26 5.45 4.92
N ILE A 139 6.44 4.74 3.81
CA ILE A 139 6.15 3.31 3.72
C ILE A 139 6.96 2.52 4.74
N LYS A 140 8.25 2.86 4.90
CA LYS A 140 9.14 2.17 5.84
C LYS A 140 8.68 2.38 7.29
N GLY A 141 8.37 3.61 7.66
CA GLY A 141 7.81 3.91 8.99
C GLY A 141 6.51 3.15 9.26
N CYS A 142 5.64 3.05 8.25
CA CYS A 142 4.40 2.26 8.35
C CYS A 142 4.67 0.75 8.50
N GLU A 143 5.62 0.19 7.74
CA GLU A 143 6.01 -1.23 7.86
C GLU A 143 6.59 -1.55 9.24
N ASP A 144 7.44 -0.66 9.78
CA ASP A 144 8.05 -0.84 11.09
C ASP A 144 6.98 -0.83 12.19
N LEU A 145 5.97 0.05 12.11
CA LEU A 145 4.81 0.02 13.01
C LEU A 145 4.02 -1.27 12.87
N ALA A 146 3.76 -1.74 11.64
CA ALA A 146 2.99 -2.95 11.40
C ALA A 146 3.68 -4.23 11.89
N LYS A 147 5.02 -4.28 11.93
CA LYS A 147 5.82 -5.43 12.40
C LYS A 147 5.96 -5.48 13.92
N ASN A 148 5.92 -4.32 14.59
CA ASN A 148 6.14 -4.22 16.05
C ASN A 148 4.86 -4.44 16.87
N HIS A 149 3.72 -4.60 16.22
CA HIS A 149 2.40 -4.89 16.80
C HIS A 149 1.86 -6.25 16.36
#